data_5f12ebe961335da0b69ab577f0827a12
#
_entry.id   5f12ebe961335da0b69ab577f0827a12
#
_cell.length_a   1.000
_cell.length_b   1.000
_cell.length_c   1.000
_cell.angle_alpha   90.00
_cell.angle_beta   90.00
_cell.angle_gamma   90.00
#
_symmetry.space_group_name_H-M   'P 1'
#
loop_
_entity.id
_entity.type
_entity.pdbx_description
1 polymer ?
#
loop_
_entity_poly.entity_id
_entity_poly.type
_entity_poly.pdbx_seq_one_letter_code
_entity_poly.pdbx_strand_id
1 'polypeptide(L)'
;MMVLDSKNITVLMVDDDEINRQMAEMILTKKLPYKILTAESGMRGIELMHQFGVNLVLLDVDMPVWDGFKTLSVIRADKKLKDTPVIMLTAAADLGSVVKANDYGVQDYIKKPFLPDELADRVAKVIWDNWQQKGVGGRATGDPELRPIYEEF
;
A
#
# COMPACT_ATOMS: atom_id res chain seq x y z
N MET A 1 -11.11 -15.83 18.49
CA MET A 1 -10.34 -14.60 18.60
C MET A 1 -9.85 -14.14 17.24
N MET A 2 -9.96 -12.86 16.96
CA MET A 2 -9.46 -12.27 15.72
C MET A 2 -8.07 -11.72 15.93
N VAL A 3 -7.13 -12.18 15.14
CA VAL A 3 -5.73 -11.71 15.17
C VAL A 3 -5.34 -11.38 13.74
N LEU A 4 -4.62 -10.29 13.56
CA LEU A 4 -4.08 -9.95 12.24
C LEU A 4 -3.01 -10.97 11.86
N ASP A 5 -3.29 -11.76 10.86
CA ASP A 5 -2.35 -12.76 10.36
C ASP A 5 -1.44 -12.11 9.32
N SER A 6 -0.27 -11.69 9.77
CA SER A 6 0.69 -11.00 8.91
C SER A 6 1.22 -11.86 7.78
N LYS A 7 1.13 -13.18 7.88
CA LYS A 7 1.56 -14.08 6.81
C LYS A 7 0.64 -14.02 5.61
N ASN A 8 -0.60 -13.57 5.81
CA ASN A 8 -1.59 -13.43 4.75
C ASN A 8 -1.69 -12.01 4.22
N ILE A 9 -0.82 -11.12 4.66
CA ILE A 9 -0.79 -9.75 4.17
C ILE A 9 0.08 -9.69 2.92
N THR A 10 -0.49 -9.18 1.85
CA THR A 10 0.21 -8.99 0.57
C THR A 10 0.24 -7.51 0.22
N VAL A 11 1.44 -7.00 -0.04
CA VAL A 11 1.67 -5.63 -0.48
C VAL A 11 2.11 -5.66 -1.93
N LEU A 12 1.53 -4.82 -2.76
CA LEU A 12 1.90 -4.69 -4.16
C LEU A 12 2.67 -3.38 -4.35
N MET A 13 3.87 -3.48 -4.92
CA MET A 13 4.69 -2.32 -5.28
C MET A 13 4.61 -2.10 -6.78
N VAL A 14 4.09 -0.93 -7.19
CA VAL A 14 3.94 -0.56 -8.60
C VAL A 14 4.88 0.61 -8.90
N ASP A 15 5.90 0.37 -9.70
CA ASP A 15 6.90 1.36 -10.09
C ASP A 15 7.58 0.88 -11.36
N ASP A 16 7.81 1.75 -12.33
CA ASP A 16 8.49 1.36 -13.57
C ASP A 16 10.00 1.19 -13.39
N ASP A 17 10.56 1.69 -12.29
CA ASP A 17 11.98 1.57 -11.97
C ASP A 17 12.25 0.28 -11.21
N GLU A 18 13.01 -0.61 -11.83
CA GLU A 18 13.37 -1.89 -11.23
C GLU A 18 14.11 -1.74 -9.90
N ILE A 19 14.99 -0.74 -9.81
CA ILE A 19 15.77 -0.52 -8.59
C ILE A 19 14.82 -0.16 -7.44
N ASN A 20 13.86 0.71 -7.68
CA ASN A 20 12.88 1.06 -6.65
C ASN A 20 12.04 -0.14 -6.22
N ARG A 21 11.63 -0.99 -7.18
CA ARG A 21 10.89 -2.22 -6.84
C ARG A 21 11.73 -3.15 -5.98
N GLN A 22 12.99 -3.37 -6.35
CA GLN A 22 13.90 -4.24 -5.59
C GLN A 22 14.15 -3.69 -4.19
N MET A 23 14.36 -2.39 -4.07
CA MET A 23 14.58 -1.76 -2.77
C MET A 23 13.37 -1.91 -1.85
N ALA A 24 12.18 -1.63 -2.37
CA ALA A 24 10.96 -1.77 -1.58
C ALA A 24 10.75 -3.22 -1.13
N GLU A 25 10.94 -4.16 -2.04
CA GLU A 25 10.82 -5.58 -1.71
C GLU A 25 11.82 -5.99 -0.62
N MET A 26 13.08 -5.57 -0.75
CA MET A 26 14.10 -5.90 0.23
C MET A 26 13.77 -5.30 1.61
N ILE A 27 13.39 -4.03 1.63
CA ILE A 27 13.05 -3.35 2.88
C ILE A 27 11.88 -4.04 3.57
N LEU A 28 10.81 -4.27 2.83
CA LEU A 28 9.58 -4.80 3.41
C LEU A 28 9.72 -6.26 3.82
N THR A 29 10.44 -7.08 3.05
CA THR A 29 10.64 -8.47 3.44
C THR A 29 11.56 -8.63 4.65
N LYS A 30 12.49 -7.68 4.86
CA LYS A 30 13.37 -7.72 6.03
C LYS A 30 12.69 -7.20 7.29
N LYS A 31 11.84 -6.19 7.14
CA LYS A 31 11.26 -5.48 8.27
C LYS A 31 9.88 -5.98 8.65
N LEU A 32 9.16 -6.56 7.70
CA LEU A 32 7.78 -6.99 7.89
C LEU A 32 7.61 -8.41 7.37
N PRO A 33 6.78 -9.22 8.02
CA PRO A 33 6.55 -10.60 7.57
C PRO A 33 5.50 -10.66 6.45
N TYR A 34 5.46 -9.68 5.57
CA TYR A 34 4.46 -9.59 4.51
C TYR A 34 4.96 -10.20 3.22
N LYS A 35 4.01 -10.65 2.40
CA LYS A 35 4.29 -11.07 1.04
C LYS A 35 4.32 -9.83 0.15
N ILE A 36 5.33 -9.74 -0.71
CA ILE A 36 5.50 -8.60 -1.60
C ILE A 36 5.34 -9.05 -3.04
N LEU A 37 4.48 -8.36 -3.78
CA LEU A 37 4.37 -8.49 -5.23
C LEU A 37 4.86 -7.20 -5.86
N THR A 38 5.40 -7.30 -7.05
CA THR A 38 5.88 -6.12 -7.78
C THR A 38 5.27 -6.07 -9.17
N ALA A 39 5.04 -4.87 -9.68
CA ALA A 39 4.55 -4.63 -11.03
C ALA A 39 5.30 -3.44 -11.63
N GLU A 40 5.65 -3.54 -12.90
CA GLU A 40 6.39 -2.51 -13.63
C GLU A 40 5.50 -1.44 -14.24
N SER A 41 4.18 -1.61 -14.17
CA SER A 41 3.22 -0.66 -14.73
C SER A 41 1.91 -0.69 -13.96
N GLY A 42 1.13 0.37 -14.12
CA GLY A 42 -0.20 0.42 -13.52
C GLY A 42 -1.11 -0.68 -14.03
N MET A 43 -1.06 -0.94 -15.33
CA MET A 43 -1.89 -1.99 -15.95
C MET A 43 -1.55 -3.36 -15.37
N ARG A 44 -0.26 -3.67 -15.23
CA ARG A 44 0.17 -4.94 -14.62
C ARG A 44 -0.25 -5.02 -13.16
N GLY A 45 -0.17 -3.89 -12.46
CA GLY A 45 -0.61 -3.81 -11.07
C GLY A 45 -2.08 -4.19 -10.92
N ILE A 46 -2.94 -3.65 -11.78
CA ILE A 46 -4.37 -3.96 -11.76
C ILE A 46 -4.60 -5.46 -12.02
N GLU A 47 -3.89 -6.05 -12.98
CA GLU A 47 -3.99 -7.49 -13.25
C GLU A 47 -3.65 -8.31 -12.01
N LEU A 48 -2.55 -7.95 -11.33
CA LEU A 48 -2.13 -8.66 -10.12
C LEU A 48 -3.15 -8.51 -8.99
N MET A 49 -3.75 -7.32 -8.86
CA MET A 49 -4.79 -7.12 -7.85
C MET A 49 -6.02 -7.98 -8.10
N HIS A 50 -6.38 -8.22 -9.34
CA HIS A 50 -7.49 -9.11 -9.67
C HIS A 50 -7.13 -10.57 -9.51
N GLN A 51 -5.88 -10.93 -9.72
CA GLN A 51 -5.41 -12.31 -9.64
C GLN A 51 -5.14 -12.74 -8.20
N PHE A 52 -4.62 -11.84 -7.39
CA PHE A 52 -4.23 -12.11 -5.99
C PHE A 52 -4.95 -11.14 -5.06
N GLY A 53 -5.17 -11.57 -3.83
CA GLY A 53 -5.67 -10.65 -2.82
C GLY A 53 -4.55 -9.72 -2.38
N VAL A 54 -4.73 -8.42 -2.62
CA VAL A 54 -3.74 -7.39 -2.25
C VAL A 54 -4.32 -6.54 -1.14
N ASN A 55 -3.56 -6.34 -0.07
CA ASN A 55 -4.00 -5.61 1.11
C ASN A 55 -3.56 -4.15 1.10
N LEU A 56 -2.55 -3.81 0.32
CA LEU A 56 -2.05 -2.45 0.21
C LEU A 56 -1.24 -2.31 -1.07
N VAL A 57 -1.39 -1.16 -1.73
CA VAL A 57 -0.63 -0.83 -2.94
C VAL A 57 0.30 0.34 -2.63
N LEU A 58 1.59 0.15 -2.93
CA LEU A 58 2.56 1.24 -3.01
C LEU A 58 2.62 1.64 -4.48
N LEU A 59 2.29 2.86 -4.80
CA LEU A 59 2.06 3.29 -6.17
C LEU A 59 2.89 4.52 -6.52
N ASP A 60 3.81 4.35 -7.45
CA ASP A 60 4.61 5.45 -7.96
C ASP A 60 3.74 6.44 -8.74
N VAL A 61 3.96 7.72 -8.52
CA VAL A 61 3.22 8.77 -9.23
C VAL A 61 3.67 8.87 -10.69
N ASP A 62 4.98 8.85 -10.91
CA ASP A 62 5.56 9.13 -12.23
C ASP A 62 5.89 7.82 -12.98
N MET A 63 5.00 7.41 -13.86
CA MET A 63 5.18 6.24 -14.72
C MET A 63 4.71 6.55 -16.13
N PRO A 64 5.29 5.91 -17.16
CA PRO A 64 4.84 6.09 -18.52
C PRO A 64 3.49 5.42 -18.76
N VAL A 65 2.76 5.89 -19.76
CA VAL A 65 1.45 5.42 -20.21
C VAL A 65 0.35 5.68 -19.18
N TRP A 66 0.31 4.90 -18.11
CA TRP A 66 -0.56 5.17 -16.96
C TRP A 66 0.31 5.66 -15.81
N ASP A 67 0.20 6.92 -15.45
CA ASP A 67 0.86 7.41 -14.24
C ASP A 67 0.13 6.88 -12.99
N GLY A 68 0.65 7.22 -11.82
CA GLY A 68 0.06 6.76 -10.57
C GLY A 68 -1.39 7.23 -10.39
N PHE A 69 -1.71 8.44 -10.81
CA PHE A 69 -3.08 8.96 -10.66
C PHE A 69 -4.06 8.23 -11.57
N LYS A 70 -3.66 7.92 -12.79
CA LYS A 70 -4.50 7.13 -13.69
C LYS A 70 -4.75 5.74 -13.11
N THR A 71 -3.70 5.09 -12.64
CA THR A 71 -3.81 3.77 -12.01
C THR A 71 -4.72 3.83 -10.80
N LEU A 72 -4.55 4.84 -9.95
CA LEU A 72 -5.38 5.04 -8.76
C LEU A 72 -6.86 5.23 -9.13
N SER A 73 -7.13 6.02 -10.17
CA SER A 73 -8.51 6.23 -10.61
C SER A 73 -9.16 4.92 -11.06
N VAL A 74 -8.41 4.05 -11.72
CA VAL A 74 -8.91 2.74 -12.14
C VAL A 74 -9.19 1.86 -10.92
N ILE A 75 -8.30 1.86 -9.92
CA ILE A 75 -8.51 1.11 -8.67
C ILE A 75 -9.82 1.58 -8.01
N ARG A 76 -10.01 2.88 -7.88
CA ARG A 76 -11.19 3.46 -7.19
C ARG A 76 -12.50 3.24 -7.96
N ALA A 77 -12.44 3.06 -9.27
CA ALA A 77 -13.61 2.80 -10.10
C ALA A 77 -13.98 1.31 -10.17
N ASP A 78 -13.09 0.43 -9.75
CA ASP A 78 -13.30 -1.02 -9.82
C ASP A 78 -14.04 -1.51 -8.58
N LYS A 79 -15.14 -2.22 -8.77
CA LYS A 79 -15.98 -2.68 -7.67
C LYS A 79 -15.25 -3.59 -6.67
N LYS A 80 -14.29 -4.37 -7.17
CA LYS A 80 -13.54 -5.30 -6.32
C LYS A 80 -12.34 -4.65 -5.66
N LEU A 81 -11.76 -3.63 -6.28
CA LEU A 81 -10.49 -3.04 -5.85
C LEU A 81 -10.63 -1.70 -5.14
N LYS A 82 -11.79 -1.07 -5.24
CA LYS A 82 -11.99 0.33 -4.83
C LYS A 82 -11.62 0.65 -3.39
N ASP A 83 -11.69 -0.31 -2.50
CA ASP A 83 -11.42 -0.10 -1.07
C ASP A 83 -9.99 -0.46 -0.66
N THR A 84 -9.16 -0.86 -1.62
CA THR A 84 -7.78 -1.22 -1.33
C THR A 84 -7.00 0.02 -0.90
N PRO A 85 -6.32 -0.03 0.26
CA PRO A 85 -5.48 1.08 0.70
C PRO A 85 -4.34 1.33 -0.28
N VAL A 86 -4.05 2.61 -0.52
CA VAL A 86 -2.97 3.02 -1.42
C VAL A 86 -2.08 4.04 -0.72
N ILE A 87 -0.78 3.83 -0.81
CA ILE A 87 0.24 4.81 -0.45
C ILE A 87 0.90 5.28 -1.75
N MET A 88 0.89 6.58 -1.99
CA MET A 88 1.54 7.14 -3.17
C MET A 88 3.03 7.40 -2.89
N LEU A 89 3.87 7.08 -3.85
CA LEU A 89 5.31 7.36 -3.79
C LEU A 89 5.66 8.39 -4.83
N THR A 90 6.42 9.40 -4.45
CA THR A 90 6.77 10.49 -5.37
C THR A 90 8.17 11.03 -5.15
N ALA A 91 8.84 11.44 -6.22
CA ALA A 91 10.12 12.11 -6.14
C ALA A 91 9.96 13.57 -5.71
N ALA A 92 8.80 14.17 -5.98
CA ALA A 92 8.52 15.56 -5.64
C ALA A 92 7.15 15.67 -4.97
N ALA A 93 7.14 16.11 -3.71
CA ALA A 93 5.90 16.33 -2.98
C ALA A 93 5.42 17.76 -3.25
N ASP A 94 4.77 17.98 -4.39
CA ASP A 94 4.14 19.27 -4.66
C ASP A 94 2.70 19.26 -4.16
N LEU A 95 2.18 20.45 -3.88
CA LEU A 95 0.86 20.61 -3.30
C LEU A 95 -0.25 20.09 -4.22
N GLY A 96 -0.10 20.29 -5.53
CA GLY A 96 -1.08 19.82 -6.50
C GLY A 96 -1.21 18.31 -6.50
N SER A 97 -0.10 17.59 -6.43
CA SER A 97 -0.09 16.13 -6.38
C SER A 97 -0.73 15.62 -5.08
N VAL A 98 -0.46 16.27 -3.96
CA VAL A 98 -1.05 15.89 -2.66
C VAL A 98 -2.56 16.07 -2.69
N VAL A 99 -3.04 17.20 -3.20
CA VAL A 99 -4.49 17.46 -3.31
C VAL A 99 -5.15 16.41 -4.20
N LYS A 100 -4.55 16.11 -5.35
CA LYS A 100 -5.06 15.13 -6.29
C LYS A 100 -5.12 13.72 -5.68
N ALA A 101 -4.10 13.35 -4.90
CA ALA A 101 -4.07 12.09 -4.19
C ALA A 101 -5.20 12.00 -3.16
N ASN A 102 -5.43 13.08 -2.42
CA ASN A 102 -6.50 13.14 -1.42
C ASN A 102 -7.89 12.95 -2.04
N ASP A 103 -8.11 13.46 -3.25
CA ASP A 103 -9.39 13.31 -3.95
C ASP A 103 -9.73 11.85 -4.24
N TYR A 104 -8.73 10.98 -4.33
CA TYR A 104 -8.91 9.55 -4.55
C TYR A 104 -8.78 8.71 -3.28
N GLY A 105 -8.75 9.35 -2.11
CA GLY A 105 -8.73 8.64 -0.85
C GLY A 105 -7.45 7.89 -0.56
N VAL A 106 -6.31 8.50 -0.86
CA VAL A 106 -4.99 7.90 -0.58
C VAL A 106 -4.74 7.91 0.92
N GLN A 107 -4.25 6.80 1.46
CA GLN A 107 -4.01 6.66 2.89
C GLN A 107 -2.74 7.34 3.36
N ASP A 108 -1.73 7.44 2.50
CA ASP A 108 -0.48 8.10 2.84
C ASP A 108 0.27 8.50 1.58
N TYR A 109 1.32 9.29 1.76
CA TYR A 109 2.09 9.87 0.67
C TYR A 109 3.55 9.93 1.11
N ILE A 110 4.41 9.18 0.45
CA ILE A 110 5.82 9.06 0.84
C ILE A 110 6.72 9.65 -0.24
N LYS A 111 7.65 10.50 0.18
CA LYS A 111 8.64 11.10 -0.72
C LYS A 111 9.77 10.11 -0.99
N LYS A 112 10.19 10.03 -2.25
CA LYS A 112 11.40 9.31 -2.63
C LYS A 112 12.64 10.19 -2.51
N PRO A 113 13.79 9.65 -2.19
CA PRO A 113 14.03 8.26 -1.82
C PRO A 113 13.46 7.96 -0.44
N PHE A 114 12.86 6.77 -0.31
CA PHE A 114 12.28 6.41 0.98
C PHE A 114 13.33 5.81 1.91
N LEU A 115 13.21 6.15 3.18
CA LEU A 115 14.04 5.56 4.22
C LEU A 115 13.45 4.22 4.63
N PRO A 116 14.29 3.20 4.89
CA PRO A 116 13.77 1.86 5.19
C PRO A 116 12.79 1.81 6.36
N ASP A 117 13.12 2.43 7.48
CA ASP A 117 12.25 2.40 8.66
C ASP A 117 10.96 3.18 8.40
N GLU A 118 11.04 4.31 7.73
CA GLU A 118 9.87 5.11 7.39
C GLU A 118 8.91 4.34 6.50
N LEU A 119 9.42 3.69 5.46
CA LEU A 119 8.58 2.91 4.55
C LEU A 119 7.88 1.78 5.30
N ALA A 120 8.64 1.02 6.09
CA ALA A 120 8.10 -0.11 6.83
C ALA A 120 7.05 0.35 7.85
N ASP A 121 7.32 1.41 8.60
CA ASP A 121 6.42 1.90 9.62
C ASP A 121 5.12 2.40 9.02
N ARG A 122 5.18 3.14 7.92
CA ARG A 122 3.98 3.67 7.27
C ARG A 122 3.14 2.58 6.64
N VAL A 123 3.78 1.59 6.02
CA VAL A 123 3.07 0.44 5.45
C VAL A 123 2.34 -0.33 6.56
N ALA A 124 3.03 -0.64 7.63
CA ALA A 124 2.43 -1.39 8.74
C ALA A 124 1.29 -0.61 9.38
N LYS A 125 1.43 0.71 9.53
CA LYS A 125 0.39 1.55 10.11
C LYS A 125 -0.87 1.56 9.24
N VAL A 126 -0.72 1.73 7.94
CA VAL A 126 -1.86 1.76 7.03
C VAL A 126 -2.58 0.41 7.03
N ILE A 127 -1.84 -0.69 7.01
CA ILE A 127 -2.42 -2.02 7.06
C ILE A 127 -3.20 -2.22 8.36
N TRP A 128 -2.62 -1.84 9.49
CA TRP A 128 -3.29 -1.97 10.78
C TRP A 128 -4.56 -1.11 10.85
N ASP A 129 -4.47 0.15 10.45
CA ASP A 129 -5.61 1.06 10.48
C ASP A 129 -6.75 0.54 9.60
N ASN A 130 -6.43 0.07 8.40
CA ASN A 130 -7.42 -0.48 7.48
C ASN A 130 -8.06 -1.76 8.04
N TRP A 131 -7.26 -2.63 8.62
CA TRP A 131 -7.76 -3.86 9.24
C TRP A 131 -8.67 -3.55 10.42
N GLN A 132 -8.31 -2.59 11.26
CA GLN A 132 -9.14 -2.16 12.37
C GLN A 132 -10.49 -1.64 11.92
N GLN A 133 -10.52 -0.82 10.88
CA GLN A 133 -11.78 -0.28 10.34
C GLN A 133 -12.70 -1.40 9.86
N LYS A 134 -12.16 -2.40 9.19
CA LYS A 134 -12.93 -3.55 8.76
C LYS A 134 -13.40 -4.38 9.95
N GLY A 135 -12.58 -4.46 10.97
CA GLY A 135 -12.92 -5.16 12.20
C GLY A 135 -14.06 -4.49 12.96
N VAL A 136 -14.17 -3.16 12.90
CA VAL A 136 -15.23 -2.41 13.57
C VAL A 136 -16.61 -2.90 13.15
N GLY A 137 -16.75 -3.30 11.91
CA GLY A 137 -18.02 -3.79 11.38
C GLY A 137 -18.51 -5.12 11.95
N GLY A 138 -18.09 -5.49 13.13
CA GLY A 138 -18.56 -6.70 13.79
C GLY A 138 -17.42 -7.58 14.28
N ARG A 139 -16.29 -6.99 14.48
CA ARG A 139 -15.08 -7.71 14.86
C ARG A 139 -14.65 -7.37 16.26
N ALA A 140 -13.64 -8.08 16.75
CA ALA A 140 -13.07 -7.88 18.07
C ALA A 140 -12.17 -6.65 18.11
N THR A 141 -12.66 -5.54 17.62
CA THR A 141 -11.97 -4.27 17.64
C THR A 141 -11.76 -3.86 19.08
N GLY A 142 -10.56 -3.46 19.41
CA GLY A 142 -10.25 -3.12 20.79
C GLY A 142 -9.73 -4.27 21.60
N ASP A 143 -9.70 -5.48 21.06
CA ASP A 143 -9.05 -6.59 21.72
C ASP A 143 -7.55 -6.29 21.85
N PRO A 144 -7.01 -6.28 23.07
CA PRO A 144 -5.59 -5.93 23.27
C PRO A 144 -4.63 -6.88 22.58
N GLU A 145 -5.09 -8.06 22.19
CA GLU A 145 -4.26 -9.00 21.45
C GLU A 145 -4.17 -8.67 19.96
N LEU A 146 -5.02 -7.78 19.48
CA LEU A 146 -5.02 -7.33 18.09
C LEU A 146 -4.17 -6.10 17.94
N ARG A 147 -2.91 -6.22 18.27
CA ARG A 147 -1.97 -5.10 18.20
C ARG A 147 -1.41 -4.95 16.79
N PRO A 148 -1.14 -3.72 16.36
CA PRO A 148 -0.49 -3.53 15.07
C PRO A 148 0.93 -4.07 15.11
N ILE A 149 1.31 -4.75 14.02
CA ILE A 149 2.64 -5.33 13.93
C ILE A 149 3.71 -4.24 13.97
N TYR A 150 3.41 -3.07 13.41
CA TYR A 150 4.40 -1.99 13.39
C TYR A 150 4.80 -1.49 14.79
N GLU A 151 4.00 -1.76 15.82
CA GLU A 151 4.36 -1.40 17.18
C GLU A 151 5.51 -2.23 17.72
N GLU A 152 5.84 -3.31 17.05
CA GLU A 152 6.90 -4.22 17.47
C GLU A 152 8.28 -3.82 16.91
N PHE A 153 8.34 -2.80 16.07
CA PHE A 153 9.58 -2.39 15.42
C PHE A 153 10.27 -1.23 16.09
#